data_85102f3dae39fb152e4408b3aec0ed8d
#
_entry.id   85102f3dae39fb152e4408b3aec0ed8d
#
_cell.length_a   1.000
_cell.length_b   1.000
_cell.length_c   1.000
_cell.angle_alpha   90.00
_cell.angle_beta   90.00
_cell.angle_gamma   90.00
#
_symmetry.space_group_name_H-M   'P 1'
#
loop_
_entity.id
_entity.type
_entity.pdbx_description
1 polymer ?
#
loop_
_entity_poly.entity_id
_entity_poly.type
_entity_poly.pdbx_seq_one_letter_code
_entity_poly.pdbx_strand_id
1 'polypeptide(L)'
;MPLVALVFLAVNLAAIGVVARGSRTLWLLPNLALLTFAVLYLLPIFTRPISDSIFLPILTANISLALAALLFRGLPVAARRHKPPIITGNVFLLLGVLFCSIGVFAVYQSLVASGGLTSVLLDYGGRGYLAARVNGANSGILGVLAWASPFGLAMLLAAWLQQPGRYGVFSVFLVFFGLVMGGYFLLTVRHNAVATLLMLAAVVFRYRGFKLRSALLFALPLVAVFTVFQAVRVAGVGQLGLGSIINSTSQSAEHLEVTEYMIEKTRFDGYTGFSQMLDLPVFLVPRVFWPEKPRTSTLNRLYFPEQASVGSEKSPGIVAEGYVSWGYPGIIIVSFAFMGLLSFVQARFDRLKDPLAAALFAAVFVPYTYMGVRTGVFGKHLVPVIFIYLEYLVAMRLARLGLRLRPRAGNIRPD
;
A
#
# COMPACT_ATOMS: atom_id res chain seq x y z
N MET A 1 18.55 -25.45 1.48
CA MET A 1 17.68 -24.28 1.30
C MET A 1 16.67 -24.06 2.44
N PRO A 2 15.74 -24.97 2.82
CA PRO A 2 14.72 -24.68 3.86
C PRO A 2 15.30 -24.30 5.23
N LEU A 3 16.37 -24.95 5.68
CA LEU A 3 17.01 -24.64 6.97
C LEU A 3 17.54 -23.21 7.02
N VAL A 4 18.16 -22.76 5.94
CA VAL A 4 18.68 -21.38 5.85
C VAL A 4 17.54 -20.38 5.83
N ALA A 5 16.44 -20.65 5.12
CA ALA A 5 15.25 -19.80 5.14
C ALA A 5 14.63 -19.71 6.55
N LEU A 6 14.64 -20.80 7.34
CA LEU A 6 14.23 -20.79 8.74
C LEU A 6 15.10 -19.86 9.59
N VAL A 7 16.43 -19.90 9.41
CA VAL A 7 17.36 -19.00 10.11
C VAL A 7 17.03 -17.53 9.79
N PHE A 8 16.78 -17.21 8.51
CA PHE A 8 16.46 -15.84 8.11
C PHE A 8 15.08 -15.38 8.58
N LEU A 9 14.11 -16.28 8.59
CA LEU A 9 12.82 -16.01 9.21
C LEU A 9 12.99 -15.72 10.72
N ALA A 10 13.83 -16.50 11.41
CA ALA A 10 14.15 -16.27 12.81
C ALA A 10 14.86 -14.92 13.02
N VAL A 11 15.80 -14.53 12.15
CA VAL A 11 16.45 -13.21 12.18
C VAL A 11 15.42 -12.09 12.03
N ASN A 12 14.48 -12.20 11.09
CA ASN A 12 13.41 -11.22 10.93
C ASN A 12 12.52 -11.13 12.17
N LEU A 13 12.08 -12.25 12.71
CA LEU A 13 11.26 -12.30 13.92
C LEU A 13 12.01 -11.72 15.13
N ALA A 14 13.30 -12.00 15.26
CA ALA A 14 14.15 -11.42 16.31
C ALA A 14 14.26 -9.89 16.14
N ALA A 15 14.52 -9.39 14.91
CA ALA A 15 14.57 -7.97 14.62
C ALA A 15 13.23 -7.28 14.96
N ILE A 16 12.10 -7.86 14.55
CA ILE A 16 10.76 -7.39 14.91
C ILE A 16 10.60 -7.33 16.43
N GLY A 17 11.00 -8.36 17.16
CA GLY A 17 10.92 -8.42 18.61
C GLY A 17 11.76 -7.34 19.30
N VAL A 18 12.97 -7.10 18.80
CA VAL A 18 13.88 -6.06 19.36
C VAL A 18 13.34 -4.65 19.07
N VAL A 19 12.84 -4.40 17.86
CA VAL A 19 12.23 -3.10 17.49
C VAL A 19 10.96 -2.86 18.31
N ALA A 20 10.13 -3.89 18.50
CA ALA A 20 8.89 -3.78 19.26
C ALA A 20 9.10 -3.53 20.77
N ARG A 21 10.15 -4.09 21.38
CA ARG A 21 10.47 -3.88 22.80
C ARG A 21 10.64 -2.42 23.16
N GLY A 22 11.20 -1.60 22.27
CA GLY A 22 11.41 -0.18 22.50
C GLY A 22 10.13 0.67 22.47
N SER A 23 9.10 0.23 21.77
CA SER A 23 7.86 0.99 21.51
C SER A 23 6.60 0.40 22.16
N ARG A 24 6.71 -0.77 22.79
CA ARG A 24 5.59 -1.54 23.36
C ARG A 24 4.47 -1.88 22.35
N THR A 25 4.75 -1.83 21.06
CA THR A 25 3.82 -2.20 20.00
C THR A 25 4.54 -2.95 18.88
N LEU A 26 3.89 -3.99 18.34
CA LEU A 26 4.36 -4.70 17.16
C LEU A 26 3.99 -3.97 15.86
N TRP A 27 3.02 -3.04 15.95
CA TRP A 27 2.46 -2.33 14.79
C TRP A 27 3.29 -1.08 14.43
N LEU A 28 4.51 -1.32 14.01
CA LEU A 28 5.45 -0.31 13.54
C LEU A 28 5.69 -0.48 12.05
N LEU A 29 5.89 0.63 11.33
CA LEU A 29 6.17 0.59 9.89
C LEU A 29 7.40 -0.29 9.56
N PRO A 30 8.54 -0.20 10.26
CA PRO A 30 9.66 -1.12 10.03
C PRO A 30 9.31 -2.59 10.27
N ASN A 31 8.54 -2.91 11.32
CA ASN A 31 8.10 -4.28 11.59
C ASN A 31 7.14 -4.81 10.51
N LEU A 32 6.25 -3.95 10.02
CA LEU A 32 5.35 -4.29 8.92
C LEU A 32 6.14 -4.57 7.63
N ALA A 33 7.20 -3.82 7.36
CA ALA A 33 8.09 -4.07 6.22
C ALA A 33 8.79 -5.43 6.33
N LEU A 34 9.36 -5.75 7.51
CA LEU A 34 9.99 -7.04 7.77
C LEU A 34 9.00 -8.20 7.65
N LEU A 35 7.79 -8.04 8.20
CA LEU A 35 6.72 -9.04 8.09
C LEU A 35 6.28 -9.23 6.63
N THR A 36 6.10 -8.14 5.89
CA THR A 36 5.75 -8.18 4.47
C THR A 36 6.84 -8.88 3.67
N PHE A 37 8.10 -8.58 3.96
CA PHE A 37 9.23 -9.24 3.31
C PHE A 37 9.26 -10.74 3.61
N ALA A 38 9.05 -11.13 4.86
CA ALA A 38 8.99 -12.54 5.24
C ALA A 38 7.87 -13.28 4.50
N VAL A 39 6.69 -12.71 4.42
CA VAL A 39 5.53 -13.31 3.72
C VAL A 39 5.77 -13.41 2.21
N LEU A 40 6.34 -12.39 1.58
CA LEU A 40 6.49 -12.33 0.13
C LEU A 40 7.73 -13.06 -0.40
N TYR A 41 8.81 -13.10 0.37
CA TYR A 41 10.08 -13.62 -0.09
C TYR A 41 10.57 -14.85 0.67
N LEU A 42 10.39 -14.94 2.00
CA LEU A 42 10.92 -16.05 2.77
C LEU A 42 9.96 -17.25 2.83
N LEU A 43 8.65 -17.03 3.04
CA LEU A 43 7.69 -18.13 3.10
C LEU A 43 7.59 -18.93 1.79
N PRO A 44 7.59 -18.32 0.59
CA PRO A 44 7.55 -19.08 -0.66
C PRO A 44 8.75 -20.02 -0.88
N ILE A 45 9.91 -19.76 -0.23
CA ILE A 45 11.09 -20.66 -0.30
C ILE A 45 10.77 -22.08 0.22
N PHE A 46 9.81 -22.20 1.14
CA PHE A 46 9.40 -23.52 1.67
C PHE A 46 8.48 -24.30 0.73
N THR A 47 7.82 -23.62 -0.18
CA THR A 47 6.80 -24.22 -1.07
C THR A 47 7.28 -24.42 -2.50
N ARG A 48 8.38 -23.76 -2.90
CA ARG A 48 8.92 -23.82 -4.25
C ARG A 48 10.45 -23.95 -4.26
N PRO A 49 11.01 -24.71 -5.21
CA PRO A 49 12.43 -24.63 -5.48
C PRO A 49 12.78 -23.24 -6.00
N ILE A 50 13.76 -22.61 -5.38
CA ILE A 50 14.28 -21.31 -5.78
C ILE A 50 15.67 -21.56 -6.36
N SER A 51 16.02 -20.90 -7.46
CA SER A 51 17.36 -20.96 -8.02
C SER A 51 18.38 -20.32 -7.09
N ASP A 52 19.60 -20.80 -7.14
CA ASP A 52 20.71 -20.21 -6.38
C ASP A 52 20.96 -18.74 -6.80
N SER A 53 20.54 -18.39 -8.02
CA SER A 53 20.71 -17.06 -8.58
C SER A 53 20.01 -15.95 -7.80
N ILE A 54 18.84 -16.23 -7.20
CA ILE A 54 18.06 -15.23 -6.44
C ILE A 54 18.17 -15.41 -4.93
N PHE A 55 18.66 -16.56 -4.47
CA PHE A 55 18.74 -16.84 -3.04
C PHE A 55 19.63 -15.85 -2.30
N LEU A 56 20.87 -15.62 -2.77
CA LEU A 56 21.80 -14.65 -2.18
C LEU A 56 21.27 -13.21 -2.22
N PRO A 57 20.68 -12.69 -3.32
CA PRO A 57 20.00 -11.40 -3.33
C PRO A 57 18.90 -11.26 -2.28
N ILE A 58 18.04 -12.28 -2.10
CA ILE A 58 16.99 -12.27 -1.06
C ILE A 58 17.61 -12.22 0.35
N LEU A 59 18.67 -13.01 0.60
CA LEU A 59 19.40 -12.97 1.87
C LEU A 59 20.00 -11.60 2.16
N THR A 60 20.66 -11.01 1.17
CA THR A 60 21.26 -9.67 1.29
C THR A 60 20.20 -8.63 1.63
N ALA A 61 19.04 -8.67 0.97
CA ALA A 61 17.93 -7.79 1.27
C ALA A 61 17.40 -8.02 2.70
N ASN A 62 17.22 -9.27 3.12
CA ASN A 62 16.75 -9.63 4.46
C ASN A 62 17.66 -9.08 5.56
N ILE A 63 18.94 -9.35 5.45
CA ILE A 63 19.94 -8.88 6.42
C ILE A 63 19.97 -7.35 6.43
N SER A 64 19.98 -6.71 5.26
CA SER A 64 20.02 -5.26 5.13
C SER A 64 18.80 -4.58 5.74
N LEU A 65 17.59 -5.12 5.50
CA LEU A 65 16.35 -4.62 6.10
C LEU A 65 16.37 -4.79 7.63
N ALA A 66 16.78 -5.96 8.13
CA ALA A 66 16.86 -6.22 9.57
C ALA A 66 17.89 -5.31 10.26
N LEU A 67 19.10 -5.19 9.70
CA LEU A 67 20.15 -4.30 10.22
C LEU A 67 19.70 -2.83 10.19
N ALA A 68 19.11 -2.37 9.10
CA ALA A 68 18.62 -1.01 8.98
C ALA A 68 17.49 -0.73 10.01
N ALA A 69 16.55 -1.67 10.22
CA ALA A 69 15.52 -1.54 11.24
C ALA A 69 16.11 -1.40 12.65
N LEU A 70 17.18 -2.13 12.95
CA LEU A 70 17.87 -2.07 14.23
C LEU A 70 18.67 -0.77 14.40
N LEU A 71 19.40 -0.34 13.37
CA LEU A 71 20.23 0.88 13.40
C LEU A 71 19.38 2.15 13.48
N PHE A 72 18.30 2.21 12.73
CA PHE A 72 17.41 3.38 12.74
C PHE A 72 16.37 3.35 13.87
N ARG A 73 16.41 2.34 14.74
CA ARG A 73 15.58 2.25 15.94
C ARG A 73 15.86 3.44 16.82
N GLY A 74 14.81 4.23 17.12
CA GLY A 74 14.90 5.31 18.06
C GLY A 74 15.57 6.59 17.53
N LEU A 75 15.53 6.83 16.20
CA LEU A 75 15.96 8.10 15.64
C LEU A 75 15.37 9.29 16.40
N PRO A 76 16.21 10.15 17.01
CA PRO A 76 15.72 11.31 17.73
C PRO A 76 15.15 12.32 16.74
N VAL A 77 13.88 12.57 16.81
CA VAL A 77 13.26 13.67 16.05
C VAL A 77 12.95 14.78 17.05
N ALA A 78 13.42 16.03 16.82
CA ALA A 78 13.23 17.17 17.74
C ALA A 78 11.76 17.42 18.09
N ALA A 79 11.40 17.44 19.35
CA ALA A 79 10.04 17.59 19.82
C ALA A 79 9.55 19.02 19.58
N ARG A 80 8.72 19.24 18.55
CA ARG A 80 7.93 20.47 18.51
C ARG A 80 6.73 20.33 19.46
N ARG A 81 6.73 21.14 20.51
CA ARG A 81 5.63 21.23 21.50
C ARG A 81 4.41 21.93 20.87
N HIS A 82 3.75 21.29 19.89
CA HIS A 82 2.45 21.76 19.44
C HIS A 82 1.38 20.92 20.13
N LYS A 83 0.51 21.58 20.91
CA LYS A 83 -0.73 20.96 21.37
C LYS A 83 -1.58 20.68 20.11
N PRO A 84 -1.87 19.43 19.78
CA PRO A 84 -2.73 19.15 18.66
C PRO A 84 -4.14 19.68 18.96
N PRO A 85 -4.81 20.30 18.01
CA PRO A 85 -6.21 20.64 18.16
C PRO A 85 -7.02 19.34 18.34
N ILE A 86 -7.96 19.33 19.26
CA ILE A 86 -8.93 18.24 19.39
C ILE A 86 -9.86 18.32 18.20
N ILE A 87 -9.68 17.41 17.24
CA ILE A 87 -10.44 17.41 16.00
C ILE A 87 -11.76 16.67 16.22
N THR A 88 -12.87 17.28 15.84
CA THR A 88 -14.20 16.69 16.02
C THR A 88 -14.53 15.70 14.92
N GLY A 89 -15.14 14.55 15.27
CA GLY A 89 -15.51 13.49 14.34
C GLY A 89 -16.43 13.95 13.19
N ASN A 90 -17.20 15.03 13.38
CA ASN A 90 -18.09 15.56 12.33
C ASN A 90 -17.34 16.12 11.12
N VAL A 91 -16.18 16.75 11.33
CA VAL A 91 -15.36 17.26 10.22
C VAL A 91 -14.81 16.09 9.41
N PHE A 92 -14.37 15.04 10.08
CA PHE A 92 -13.87 13.85 9.38
C PHE A 92 -14.98 13.04 8.70
N LEU A 93 -16.19 13.05 9.24
CA LEU A 93 -17.35 12.47 8.55
C LEU A 93 -17.58 13.19 7.20
N LEU A 94 -17.64 14.52 7.22
CA LEU A 94 -17.87 15.31 5.99
C LEU A 94 -16.74 15.12 4.97
N LEU A 95 -15.49 15.22 5.40
CA LEU A 95 -14.34 15.04 4.53
C LEU A 95 -14.24 13.59 4.04
N GLY A 96 -14.56 12.61 4.89
CA GLY A 96 -14.58 11.20 4.52
C GLY A 96 -15.61 10.91 3.43
N VAL A 97 -16.82 11.44 3.54
CA VAL A 97 -17.85 11.35 2.49
C VAL A 97 -17.37 12.01 1.21
N LEU A 98 -16.80 13.23 1.29
CA LEU A 98 -16.29 13.96 0.12
C LEU A 98 -15.21 13.14 -0.61
N PHE A 99 -14.18 12.68 0.10
CA PHE A 99 -13.09 11.91 -0.51
C PHE A 99 -13.56 10.54 -1.04
N CYS A 100 -14.44 9.86 -0.32
CA CYS A 100 -15.05 8.63 -0.84
C CYS A 100 -15.83 8.90 -2.12
N SER A 101 -16.63 9.97 -2.18
CA SER A 101 -17.41 10.31 -3.37
C SER A 101 -16.51 10.65 -4.56
N ILE A 102 -15.44 11.41 -4.35
CA ILE A 102 -14.43 11.71 -5.39
C ILE A 102 -13.79 10.43 -5.92
N GLY A 103 -13.35 9.53 -5.03
CA GLY A 103 -12.71 8.30 -5.42
C GLY A 103 -13.66 7.30 -6.08
N VAL A 104 -14.90 7.15 -5.60
CA VAL A 104 -15.93 6.32 -6.23
C VAL A 104 -16.29 6.86 -7.62
N PHE A 105 -16.42 8.18 -7.76
CA PHE A 105 -16.65 8.81 -9.07
C PHE A 105 -15.48 8.51 -10.04
N ALA A 106 -14.24 8.60 -9.59
CA ALA A 106 -13.08 8.28 -10.40
C ALA A 106 -13.05 6.79 -10.85
N VAL A 107 -13.41 5.87 -9.94
CA VAL A 107 -13.56 4.45 -10.25
C VAL A 107 -14.69 4.22 -11.27
N TYR A 108 -15.83 4.88 -11.08
CA TYR A 108 -16.97 4.82 -12.02
C TYR A 108 -16.56 5.31 -13.41
N GLN A 109 -15.89 6.46 -13.53
CA GLN A 109 -15.39 6.97 -14.82
C GLN A 109 -14.40 6.01 -15.47
N SER A 110 -13.57 5.34 -14.69
CA SER A 110 -12.66 4.30 -15.19
C SER A 110 -13.42 3.09 -15.75
N LEU A 111 -14.52 2.68 -15.10
CA LEU A 111 -15.41 1.62 -15.59
C LEU A 111 -16.11 2.02 -16.88
N VAL A 112 -16.63 3.26 -16.96
CA VAL A 112 -17.27 3.79 -18.19
C VAL A 112 -16.28 3.83 -19.35
N ALA A 113 -15.06 4.32 -19.11
CA ALA A 113 -13.99 4.34 -20.12
C ALA A 113 -13.56 2.94 -20.59
N SER A 114 -13.86 1.91 -19.79
CA SER A 114 -13.60 0.50 -20.09
C SER A 114 -14.73 -0.19 -20.86
N GLY A 115 -15.73 0.54 -21.35
CA GLY A 115 -16.89 0.00 -22.03
C GLY A 115 -18.11 -0.28 -21.13
N GLY A 116 -18.06 0.18 -19.87
CA GLY A 116 -19.13 0.03 -18.90
C GLY A 116 -19.12 -1.31 -18.16
N LEU A 117 -20.02 -1.42 -17.18
CA LEU A 117 -20.10 -2.58 -16.29
C LEU A 117 -20.34 -3.90 -17.03
N THR A 118 -21.21 -3.90 -18.04
CA THR A 118 -21.55 -5.10 -18.81
C THR A 118 -20.36 -5.65 -19.57
N SER A 119 -19.59 -4.77 -20.23
CA SER A 119 -18.38 -5.15 -20.96
C SER A 119 -17.31 -5.74 -20.01
N VAL A 120 -17.11 -5.09 -18.85
CA VAL A 120 -16.14 -5.57 -17.85
C VAL A 120 -16.55 -6.93 -17.29
N LEU A 121 -17.84 -7.19 -17.06
CA LEU A 121 -18.33 -8.47 -16.52
C LEU A 121 -18.29 -9.61 -17.56
N LEU A 122 -18.62 -9.32 -18.82
CA LEU A 122 -18.60 -10.32 -19.89
C LEU A 122 -17.17 -10.78 -20.22
N ASP A 123 -16.21 -9.86 -20.19
CA ASP A 123 -14.79 -10.12 -20.45
C ASP A 123 -13.96 -10.39 -19.19
N TYR A 124 -14.63 -10.65 -18.05
CA TYR A 124 -13.96 -10.85 -16.79
C TYR A 124 -13.05 -12.08 -16.80
N GLY A 125 -11.75 -11.86 -16.76
CA GLY A 125 -10.72 -12.90 -16.90
C GLY A 125 -10.11 -13.02 -18.30
N GLY A 126 -10.62 -12.30 -19.31
CA GLY A 126 -10.12 -12.28 -20.68
C GLY A 126 -9.31 -11.04 -21.06
N ARG A 127 -9.14 -10.83 -22.37
CA ARG A 127 -8.41 -9.67 -22.93
C ARG A 127 -9.08 -8.32 -22.66
N GLY A 128 -10.38 -8.28 -22.38
CA GLY A 128 -11.13 -7.06 -22.04
C GLY A 128 -10.59 -6.37 -20.77
N TYR A 129 -10.07 -7.11 -19.81
CA TYR A 129 -9.35 -6.57 -18.67
C TYR A 129 -8.14 -5.73 -19.07
N LEU A 130 -7.37 -6.18 -20.06
CA LEU A 130 -6.23 -5.44 -20.59
C LEU A 130 -6.67 -4.17 -21.33
N ALA A 131 -7.76 -4.26 -22.13
CA ALA A 131 -8.35 -3.12 -22.82
C ALA A 131 -8.90 -2.08 -21.83
N ALA A 132 -9.60 -2.52 -20.77
CA ALA A 132 -10.08 -1.67 -19.70
C ALA A 132 -8.93 -0.92 -19.02
N ARG A 133 -7.84 -1.61 -18.76
CA ARG A 133 -6.64 -1.03 -18.13
C ARG A 133 -5.92 -0.05 -19.06
N VAL A 134 -5.84 -0.35 -20.34
CA VAL A 134 -5.25 0.52 -21.36
C VAL A 134 -6.09 1.79 -21.54
N ASN A 135 -7.39 1.66 -21.62
CA ASN A 135 -8.32 2.79 -21.79
C ASN A 135 -8.47 3.61 -20.51
N GLY A 136 -8.56 2.96 -19.34
CA GLY A 136 -8.60 3.61 -18.02
C GLY A 136 -7.28 4.28 -17.66
N ALA A 137 -6.12 3.76 -18.12
CA ALA A 137 -4.80 4.37 -17.91
C ALA A 137 -4.65 5.73 -18.63
N ASN A 138 -5.52 6.03 -19.62
CA ASN A 138 -5.54 7.35 -20.27
C ASN A 138 -6.05 8.47 -19.34
N SER A 139 -6.68 8.15 -18.24
CA SER A 139 -7.25 9.09 -17.27
C SER A 139 -6.28 9.42 -16.13
N GLY A 140 -5.07 9.87 -16.40
CA GLY A 140 -4.00 10.06 -15.41
C GLY A 140 -4.42 10.73 -14.08
N ILE A 141 -5.33 11.70 -14.11
CA ILE A 141 -5.92 12.33 -12.92
C ILE A 141 -6.91 11.40 -12.21
N LEU A 142 -7.77 10.68 -12.96
CA LEU A 142 -8.76 9.77 -12.36
C LEU A 142 -8.08 8.62 -11.60
N GLY A 143 -6.96 8.10 -12.11
CA GLY A 143 -6.18 7.07 -11.43
C GLY A 143 -5.64 7.55 -10.06
N VAL A 144 -5.29 8.82 -9.96
CA VAL A 144 -4.86 9.43 -8.70
C VAL A 144 -6.04 9.70 -7.78
N LEU A 145 -7.12 10.28 -8.30
CA LEU A 145 -8.34 10.56 -7.53
C LEU A 145 -9.00 9.29 -6.98
N ALA A 146 -8.82 8.14 -7.63
CA ALA A 146 -9.29 6.86 -7.12
C ALA A 146 -8.68 6.52 -5.74
N TRP A 147 -7.47 7.02 -5.43
CA TRP A 147 -6.85 6.84 -4.12
C TRP A 147 -7.47 7.69 -3.00
N ALA A 148 -8.28 8.69 -3.34
CA ALA A 148 -9.03 9.44 -2.34
C ALA A 148 -10.02 8.57 -1.56
N SER A 149 -10.62 7.55 -2.20
CA SER A 149 -11.61 6.70 -1.54
C SER A 149 -11.05 5.85 -0.39
N PRO A 150 -9.87 5.18 -0.47
CA PRO A 150 -9.28 4.51 0.68
C PRO A 150 -9.04 5.44 1.87
N PHE A 151 -8.57 6.65 1.60
CA PHE A 151 -8.33 7.64 2.65
C PHE A 151 -9.64 8.18 3.22
N GLY A 152 -10.64 8.43 2.39
CA GLY A 152 -12.01 8.75 2.82
C GLY A 152 -12.61 7.68 3.73
N LEU A 153 -12.45 6.38 3.38
CA LEU A 153 -12.86 5.27 4.22
C LEU A 153 -12.15 5.26 5.58
N ALA A 154 -10.84 5.55 5.59
CA ALA A 154 -10.07 5.68 6.83
C ALA A 154 -10.62 6.79 7.72
N MET A 155 -11.03 7.93 7.14
CA MET A 155 -11.68 9.03 7.87
C MET A 155 -13.05 8.66 8.41
N LEU A 156 -13.91 8.01 7.60
CA LEU A 156 -15.23 7.54 8.05
C LEU A 156 -15.11 6.55 9.20
N LEU A 157 -14.19 5.59 9.09
CA LEU A 157 -13.92 4.62 10.15
C LEU A 157 -13.42 5.32 11.42
N ALA A 158 -12.50 6.26 11.28
CA ALA A 158 -11.96 7.03 12.40
C ALA A 158 -13.04 7.90 13.07
N ALA A 159 -13.95 8.53 12.29
CA ALA A 159 -15.09 9.28 12.81
C ALA A 159 -16.06 8.37 13.61
N TRP A 160 -16.35 7.17 13.10
CA TRP A 160 -17.15 6.19 13.82
C TRP A 160 -16.48 5.70 15.11
N LEU A 161 -15.17 5.43 15.07
CA LEU A 161 -14.42 4.99 16.26
C LEU A 161 -14.41 6.03 17.38
N GLN A 162 -14.54 7.33 17.05
CA GLN A 162 -14.72 8.39 18.06
C GLN A 162 -16.11 8.37 18.71
N GLN A 163 -17.12 7.95 17.96
CA GLN A 163 -18.52 7.98 18.42
C GLN A 163 -19.24 6.67 18.04
N PRO A 164 -18.91 5.54 18.70
CA PRO A 164 -19.39 4.20 18.29
C PRO A 164 -20.92 4.06 18.34
N GLY A 165 -21.63 4.89 19.13
CA GLY A 165 -23.10 4.88 19.20
C GLY A 165 -23.81 5.49 17.99
N ARG A 166 -23.08 6.11 17.05
CA ARG A 166 -23.66 6.67 15.82
C ARG A 166 -23.71 5.62 14.70
N TYR A 167 -24.73 4.77 14.74
CA TYR A 167 -24.94 3.73 13.73
C TYR A 167 -25.03 4.28 12.30
N GLY A 168 -25.58 5.49 12.09
CA GLY A 168 -25.63 6.13 10.78
C GLY A 168 -24.24 6.37 10.16
N VAL A 169 -23.24 6.74 10.96
CA VAL A 169 -21.86 6.90 10.47
C VAL A 169 -21.28 5.57 10.01
N PHE A 170 -21.57 4.50 10.75
CA PHE A 170 -21.14 3.15 10.39
C PHE A 170 -21.83 2.66 9.11
N SER A 171 -23.12 2.93 8.94
CA SER A 171 -23.85 2.60 7.71
C SER A 171 -23.28 3.31 6.49
N VAL A 172 -22.96 4.61 6.60
CA VAL A 172 -22.28 5.37 5.55
C VAL A 172 -20.91 4.75 5.21
N PHE A 173 -20.14 4.39 6.24
CA PHE A 173 -18.86 3.68 6.03
C PHE A 173 -19.07 2.37 5.26
N LEU A 174 -20.04 1.54 5.64
CA LEU A 174 -20.30 0.25 4.98
C LEU A 174 -20.71 0.41 3.52
N VAL A 175 -21.56 1.40 3.22
CA VAL A 175 -21.97 1.70 1.82
C VAL A 175 -20.75 2.07 0.98
N PHE A 176 -19.94 3.03 1.43
CA PHE A 176 -18.75 3.41 0.69
C PHE A 176 -17.71 2.29 0.62
N PHE A 177 -17.54 1.51 1.69
CA PHE A 177 -16.67 0.34 1.69
C PHE A 177 -17.10 -0.67 0.61
N GLY A 178 -18.39 -0.98 0.52
CA GLY A 178 -18.93 -1.85 -0.52
C GLY A 178 -18.69 -1.32 -1.94
N LEU A 179 -18.93 -0.02 -2.16
CA LEU A 179 -18.70 0.62 -3.46
C LEU A 179 -17.22 0.62 -3.87
N VAL A 180 -16.33 0.94 -2.94
CA VAL A 180 -14.87 0.98 -3.19
C VAL A 180 -14.32 -0.42 -3.44
N MET A 181 -14.65 -1.39 -2.58
CA MET A 181 -14.18 -2.77 -2.74
C MET A 181 -14.78 -3.44 -3.97
N GLY A 182 -16.07 -3.20 -4.25
CA GLY A 182 -16.73 -3.65 -5.47
C GLY A 182 -16.08 -3.07 -6.73
N GLY A 183 -15.76 -1.77 -6.72
CA GLY A 183 -15.05 -1.11 -7.81
C GLY A 183 -13.66 -1.71 -8.04
N TYR A 184 -12.90 -1.98 -6.99
CA TYR A 184 -11.59 -2.64 -7.11
C TYR A 184 -11.71 -4.09 -7.60
N PHE A 185 -12.76 -4.79 -7.18
CA PHE A 185 -13.07 -6.12 -7.69
C PHE A 185 -13.31 -6.06 -9.20
N LEU A 186 -14.20 -5.19 -9.67
CA LEU A 186 -14.51 -5.02 -11.08
C LEU A 186 -13.30 -4.62 -11.93
N LEU A 187 -12.47 -3.71 -11.42
CA LEU A 187 -11.23 -3.29 -12.09
C LEU A 187 -10.06 -4.26 -11.87
N THR A 188 -10.26 -5.38 -11.17
CA THR A 188 -9.25 -6.40 -10.83
C THR A 188 -7.97 -5.83 -10.17
N VAL A 189 -8.07 -4.69 -9.46
CA VAL A 189 -6.94 -4.02 -8.81
C VAL A 189 -6.76 -4.50 -7.35
N ARG A 190 -6.43 -5.78 -7.20
CA ARG A 190 -6.28 -6.44 -5.89
C ARG A 190 -5.33 -5.72 -4.92
N HIS A 191 -4.26 -5.13 -5.42
CA HIS A 191 -3.29 -4.43 -4.57
C HIS A 191 -3.89 -3.19 -3.90
N ASN A 192 -4.84 -2.51 -4.55
CA ASN A 192 -5.56 -1.39 -3.96
C ASN A 192 -6.51 -1.87 -2.87
N ALA A 193 -7.17 -3.02 -3.06
CA ALA A 193 -8.02 -3.62 -2.04
C ALA A 193 -7.20 -4.01 -0.80
N VAL A 194 -6.06 -4.69 -0.99
CA VAL A 194 -5.14 -5.04 0.10
C VAL A 194 -4.62 -3.79 0.82
N ALA A 195 -4.16 -2.79 0.08
CA ALA A 195 -3.68 -1.53 0.64
C ALA A 195 -4.77 -0.82 1.46
N THR A 196 -6.03 -0.81 0.95
CA THR A 196 -7.18 -0.24 1.67
C THR A 196 -7.45 -0.99 2.98
N LEU A 197 -7.47 -2.33 2.97
CA LEU A 197 -7.67 -3.11 4.19
C LEU A 197 -6.55 -2.89 5.20
N LEU A 198 -5.30 -2.81 4.77
CA LEU A 198 -4.17 -2.48 5.63
C LEU A 198 -4.29 -1.07 6.22
N MET A 199 -4.75 -0.10 5.44
CA MET A 199 -5.04 1.26 5.89
C MET A 199 -6.11 1.28 6.98
N LEU A 200 -7.24 0.58 6.79
CA LEU A 200 -8.32 0.47 7.77
C LEU A 200 -7.85 -0.26 9.04
N ALA A 201 -7.07 -1.34 8.89
CA ALA A 201 -6.47 -2.04 10.01
C ALA A 201 -5.56 -1.12 10.84
N ALA A 202 -4.73 -0.29 10.17
CA ALA A 202 -3.87 0.68 10.84
C ALA A 202 -4.67 1.68 11.69
N VAL A 203 -5.81 2.18 11.17
CA VAL A 203 -6.71 3.07 11.91
C VAL A 203 -7.25 2.38 13.17
N VAL A 204 -7.76 1.15 13.04
CA VAL A 204 -8.34 0.40 14.18
C VAL A 204 -7.27 0.09 15.21
N PHE A 205 -6.11 -0.44 14.78
CA PHE A 205 -5.05 -0.82 15.71
C PHE A 205 -4.44 0.37 16.43
N ARG A 206 -4.34 1.50 15.75
CA ARG A 206 -3.86 2.72 16.37
C ARG A 206 -4.83 3.30 17.38
N TYR A 207 -6.13 3.25 17.08
CA TYR A 207 -7.16 3.85 17.92
C TYR A 207 -7.55 2.96 19.12
N ARG A 208 -7.71 1.63 18.90
CA ARG A 208 -8.16 0.66 19.92
C ARG A 208 -7.04 -0.20 20.51
N GLY A 209 -5.82 -0.04 20.03
CA GLY A 209 -4.70 -0.92 20.34
C GLY A 209 -4.75 -2.23 19.54
N PHE A 210 -3.61 -2.91 19.47
CA PHE A 210 -3.51 -4.21 18.81
C PHE A 210 -4.14 -5.29 19.70
N LYS A 211 -5.20 -5.92 19.19
CA LYS A 211 -5.79 -7.11 19.81
C LYS A 211 -5.80 -8.23 18.77
N LEU A 212 -5.40 -9.44 19.17
CA LEU A 212 -5.33 -10.59 18.26
C LEU A 212 -6.66 -10.85 17.54
N ARG A 213 -7.79 -10.71 18.25
CA ARG A 213 -9.14 -10.83 17.65
C ARG A 213 -9.37 -9.82 16.53
N SER A 214 -8.95 -8.56 16.75
CA SER A 214 -9.07 -7.52 15.71
C SER A 214 -8.11 -7.80 14.55
N ALA A 215 -6.92 -8.33 14.81
CA ALA A 215 -5.99 -8.74 13.75
C ALA A 215 -6.59 -9.84 12.88
N LEU A 216 -7.20 -10.86 13.48
CA LEU A 216 -7.89 -11.94 12.74
C LEU A 216 -9.07 -11.44 11.91
N LEU A 217 -9.85 -10.46 12.43
CA LEU A 217 -10.96 -9.83 11.70
C LEU A 217 -10.50 -9.10 10.43
N PHE A 218 -9.26 -8.60 10.39
CA PHE A 218 -8.69 -8.01 9.16
C PHE A 218 -7.92 -9.03 8.33
N ALA A 219 -7.24 -10.00 8.95
CA ALA A 219 -6.48 -11.02 8.25
C ALA A 219 -7.38 -11.94 7.41
N LEU A 220 -8.53 -12.37 7.94
CA LEU A 220 -9.45 -13.24 7.21
C LEU A 220 -10.00 -12.58 5.93
N PRO A 221 -10.57 -11.35 5.95
CA PRO A 221 -10.96 -10.66 4.73
C PRO A 221 -9.79 -10.38 3.79
N LEU A 222 -8.60 -10.08 4.32
CA LEU A 222 -7.40 -9.85 3.52
C LEU A 222 -7.03 -11.10 2.71
N VAL A 223 -6.98 -12.26 3.37
CA VAL A 223 -6.71 -13.55 2.73
C VAL A 223 -7.82 -13.91 1.74
N ALA A 224 -9.09 -13.73 2.13
CA ALA A 224 -10.23 -14.01 1.26
C ALA A 224 -10.23 -13.12 0.00
N VAL A 225 -10.03 -11.81 0.17
CA VAL A 225 -9.89 -10.87 -0.95
C VAL A 225 -8.74 -11.28 -1.85
N PHE A 226 -7.57 -11.57 -1.28
CA PHE A 226 -6.40 -11.95 -2.07
C PHE A 226 -6.63 -13.24 -2.85
N THR A 227 -7.18 -14.28 -2.22
CA THR A 227 -7.45 -15.59 -2.85
C THR A 227 -8.56 -15.50 -3.89
N VAL A 228 -9.68 -14.85 -3.59
CA VAL A 228 -10.81 -14.71 -4.52
C VAL A 228 -10.40 -13.90 -5.75
N PHE A 229 -9.75 -12.74 -5.57
CA PHE A 229 -9.27 -11.93 -6.71
C PHE A 229 -8.28 -12.71 -7.58
N GLN A 230 -7.42 -13.53 -6.98
CA GLN A 230 -6.47 -14.33 -7.74
C GLN A 230 -7.19 -15.46 -8.49
N ALA A 231 -8.10 -16.15 -7.84
CA ALA A 231 -8.86 -17.24 -8.47
C ALA A 231 -9.70 -16.74 -9.64
N VAL A 232 -10.39 -15.61 -9.47
CA VAL A 232 -11.20 -14.98 -10.53
C VAL A 232 -10.33 -14.55 -11.71
N ARG A 233 -9.13 -14.01 -11.44
CA ARG A 233 -8.19 -13.60 -12.49
C ARG A 233 -7.69 -14.77 -13.33
N VAL A 234 -7.47 -15.93 -12.70
CA VAL A 234 -6.88 -17.11 -13.35
C VAL A 234 -7.92 -17.94 -14.05
N ALA A 235 -9.05 -18.21 -13.40
CA ALA A 235 -10.06 -19.14 -13.87
C ALA A 235 -11.28 -18.47 -14.52
N GLY A 236 -11.44 -17.14 -14.34
CA GLY A 236 -12.69 -16.45 -14.67
C GLY A 236 -13.80 -16.72 -13.65
N VAL A 237 -14.86 -15.88 -13.69
CA VAL A 237 -15.98 -15.97 -12.72
C VAL A 237 -16.73 -17.31 -12.82
N GLY A 238 -16.84 -17.86 -14.04
CA GLY A 238 -17.61 -19.09 -14.28
C GLY A 238 -16.92 -20.40 -13.89
N GLN A 239 -15.62 -20.35 -13.53
CA GLN A 239 -14.82 -21.54 -13.20
C GLN A 239 -14.24 -21.52 -11.77
N LEU A 240 -14.88 -20.77 -10.89
CA LEU A 240 -14.48 -20.69 -9.50
C LEU A 240 -14.74 -22.01 -8.78
N GLY A 241 -13.67 -22.74 -8.43
CA GLY A 241 -13.71 -23.97 -7.65
C GLY A 241 -12.55 -24.02 -6.65
N LEU A 242 -12.61 -24.91 -5.67
CA LEU A 242 -11.54 -25.08 -4.68
C LEU A 242 -10.18 -25.35 -5.35
N GLY A 243 -10.14 -26.12 -6.43
CA GLY A 243 -8.91 -26.39 -7.20
C GLY A 243 -8.32 -25.12 -7.82
N SER A 244 -9.16 -24.22 -8.38
CA SER A 244 -8.70 -22.95 -8.94
C SER A 244 -8.18 -22.00 -7.86
N ILE A 245 -8.76 -22.03 -6.66
CA ILE A 245 -8.30 -21.25 -5.50
C ILE A 245 -6.91 -21.72 -5.04
N ILE A 246 -6.72 -23.04 -4.90
CA ILE A 246 -5.44 -23.62 -4.48
C ILE A 246 -4.36 -23.35 -5.55
N ASN A 247 -4.66 -23.57 -6.84
CA ASN A 247 -3.71 -23.29 -7.92
C ASN A 247 -3.39 -21.80 -8.03
N SER A 248 -4.36 -20.91 -7.79
CA SER A 248 -4.14 -19.47 -7.84
C SER A 248 -3.25 -18.99 -6.70
N THR A 249 -3.32 -19.65 -5.53
CA THR A 249 -2.46 -19.32 -4.39
C THR A 249 -1.00 -19.69 -4.68
N SER A 250 -0.76 -20.78 -5.42
CA SER A 250 0.58 -21.15 -5.88
C SER A 250 1.18 -20.16 -6.88
N GLN A 251 0.34 -19.49 -7.69
CA GLN A 251 0.78 -18.44 -8.62
C GLN A 251 1.04 -17.09 -7.92
N SER A 252 0.76 -16.97 -6.62
CA SER A 252 1.06 -15.74 -5.86
C SER A 252 2.57 -15.49 -5.70
N ALA A 253 3.41 -16.45 -6.04
CA ALA A 253 4.87 -16.29 -6.14
C ALA A 253 5.34 -15.63 -7.45
N GLU A 254 4.43 -15.08 -8.28
CA GLU A 254 4.77 -14.40 -9.54
C GLU A 254 5.90 -13.36 -9.37
N HIS A 255 5.95 -12.66 -8.23
CA HIS A 255 7.01 -11.67 -8.02
C HIS A 255 8.39 -12.28 -7.74
N LEU A 256 8.49 -13.53 -7.27
CA LEU A 256 9.78 -14.25 -7.21
C LEU A 256 10.28 -14.57 -8.62
N GLU A 257 9.40 -15.06 -9.49
CA GLU A 257 9.73 -15.33 -10.90
C GLU A 257 10.14 -14.05 -11.63
N VAL A 258 9.42 -12.95 -11.36
CA VAL A 258 9.78 -11.62 -11.87
C VAL A 258 11.16 -11.18 -11.37
N THR A 259 11.41 -11.37 -10.06
CA THR A 259 12.69 -11.03 -9.44
C THR A 259 13.83 -11.85 -10.04
N GLU A 260 13.63 -13.16 -10.20
CA GLU A 260 14.60 -14.08 -10.80
C GLU A 260 14.95 -13.65 -12.23
N TYR A 261 13.92 -13.50 -13.07
CA TYR A 261 14.09 -13.08 -14.45
C TYR A 261 14.86 -11.75 -14.57
N MET A 262 14.53 -10.77 -13.75
CA MET A 262 15.21 -9.46 -13.77
C MET A 262 16.65 -9.56 -13.33
N ILE A 263 16.96 -10.37 -12.31
CA ILE A 263 18.34 -10.58 -11.83
C ILE A 263 19.17 -11.27 -12.89
N GLU A 264 18.65 -12.34 -13.50
CA GLU A 264 19.33 -13.06 -14.56
C GLU A 264 19.59 -12.17 -15.78
N LYS A 265 18.56 -11.48 -16.25
CA LYS A 265 18.71 -10.56 -17.37
C LYS A 265 19.73 -9.44 -17.09
N THR A 266 19.76 -8.89 -15.87
CA THR A 266 20.71 -7.86 -15.48
C THR A 266 22.17 -8.34 -15.55
N ARG A 267 22.43 -9.62 -15.30
CA ARG A 267 23.77 -10.20 -15.42
C ARG A 267 24.30 -10.14 -16.85
N PHE A 268 23.42 -10.16 -17.85
CA PHE A 268 23.79 -10.06 -19.26
C PHE A 268 23.77 -8.61 -19.77
N ASP A 269 22.71 -7.84 -19.41
CA ASP A 269 22.45 -6.50 -19.94
C ASP A 269 23.15 -5.38 -19.16
N GLY A 270 23.65 -5.69 -17.94
CA GLY A 270 24.24 -4.71 -17.04
C GLY A 270 23.24 -3.99 -16.12
N TYR A 271 23.76 -3.14 -15.25
CA TYR A 271 22.98 -2.42 -14.25
C TYR A 271 22.33 -1.14 -14.81
N THR A 272 21.16 -0.78 -14.25
CA THR A 272 20.38 0.38 -14.70
C THR A 272 20.72 1.70 -14.01
N GLY A 273 21.57 1.69 -12.96
CA GLY A 273 22.05 2.89 -12.27
C GLY A 273 20.96 3.72 -11.60
N PHE A 274 19.93 3.10 -11.01
CA PHE A 274 18.79 3.78 -10.38
C PHE A 274 17.91 4.60 -11.35
N SER A 275 17.90 4.28 -12.63
CA SER A 275 17.10 4.97 -13.64
C SER A 275 15.60 5.03 -13.31
N GLN A 276 15.08 4.08 -12.52
CA GLN A 276 13.71 4.07 -12.04
C GLN A 276 13.36 5.25 -11.11
N MET A 277 14.32 5.93 -10.50
CA MET A 277 14.06 7.15 -9.72
C MET A 277 13.50 8.28 -10.57
N LEU A 278 13.80 8.28 -11.87
CA LEU A 278 13.25 9.23 -12.83
C LEU A 278 11.75 9.03 -13.07
N ASP A 279 11.20 7.87 -12.71
CA ASP A 279 9.78 7.63 -12.85
C ASP A 279 8.94 8.56 -11.96
N LEU A 280 9.42 8.91 -10.76
CA LEU A 280 8.66 9.75 -9.85
C LEU A 280 8.29 11.12 -10.45
N PRO A 281 9.22 11.95 -10.92
CA PRO A 281 8.85 13.23 -11.55
C PRO A 281 8.00 13.03 -12.80
N VAL A 282 8.26 12.00 -13.61
CA VAL A 282 7.46 11.70 -14.80
C VAL A 282 6.00 11.40 -14.44
N PHE A 283 5.77 10.58 -13.42
CA PHE A 283 4.40 10.20 -13.03
C PHE A 283 3.66 11.31 -12.28
N LEU A 284 4.34 12.26 -11.66
CA LEU A 284 3.71 13.42 -11.03
C LEU A 284 3.12 14.40 -12.05
N VAL A 285 3.66 14.48 -13.28
CA VAL A 285 3.12 15.35 -14.32
C VAL A 285 1.81 14.78 -14.85
N PRO A 286 0.68 15.52 -14.79
CA PRO A 286 -0.59 15.06 -15.35
C PRO A 286 -0.51 14.88 -16.88
N ARG A 287 -1.23 13.88 -17.42
CA ARG A 287 -1.27 13.62 -18.87
C ARG A 287 -1.85 14.77 -19.70
N VAL A 288 -2.62 15.64 -19.10
CA VAL A 288 -3.09 16.85 -19.76
C VAL A 288 -1.93 17.74 -20.22
N PHE A 289 -0.82 17.75 -19.46
CA PHE A 289 0.40 18.53 -19.82
C PHE A 289 1.42 17.68 -20.59
N TRP A 290 1.35 16.36 -20.48
CA TRP A 290 2.23 15.45 -21.20
C TRP A 290 1.47 14.18 -21.63
N PRO A 291 0.70 14.25 -22.74
CA PRO A 291 -0.15 13.15 -23.22
C PRO A 291 0.64 11.87 -23.52
N GLU A 292 1.83 12.00 -24.08
CA GLU A 292 2.69 10.89 -24.52
C GLU A 292 3.60 10.34 -23.42
N LYS A 293 3.44 10.82 -22.17
CA LYS A 293 4.29 10.30 -21.09
C LYS A 293 4.17 8.78 -20.99
N PRO A 294 5.27 8.08 -20.57
CA PRO A 294 5.27 6.64 -20.40
C PRO A 294 4.10 6.14 -19.55
N ARG A 295 3.49 5.02 -19.93
CA ARG A 295 2.38 4.40 -19.19
C ARG A 295 2.86 3.52 -18.05
N THR A 296 4.06 2.95 -18.20
CA THR A 296 4.65 1.98 -17.28
C THR A 296 5.99 2.46 -16.76
N SER A 297 6.41 1.91 -15.64
CA SER A 297 7.69 2.23 -15.00
C SER A 297 8.87 1.91 -15.93
N THR A 298 10.00 2.59 -15.71
CA THR A 298 11.24 2.37 -16.47
C THR A 298 11.69 0.91 -16.40
N LEU A 299 11.65 0.28 -15.23
CA LEU A 299 11.99 -1.14 -15.10
C LEU A 299 11.10 -2.04 -15.93
N ASN A 300 9.78 -1.78 -15.98
CA ASN A 300 8.88 -2.56 -16.81
C ASN A 300 9.16 -2.38 -18.31
N ARG A 301 9.50 -1.18 -18.74
CA ARG A 301 9.87 -0.94 -20.16
C ARG A 301 11.16 -1.64 -20.57
N LEU A 302 12.13 -1.72 -19.68
CA LEU A 302 13.43 -2.36 -19.93
C LEU A 302 13.34 -3.89 -19.90
N TYR A 303 12.63 -4.43 -18.91
CA TYR A 303 12.60 -5.88 -18.67
C TYR A 303 11.41 -6.59 -19.29
N PHE A 304 10.28 -5.91 -19.44
CA PHE A 304 9.02 -6.46 -19.94
C PHE A 304 8.36 -5.58 -21.01
N PRO A 305 9.06 -5.30 -22.13
CA PRO A 305 8.60 -4.33 -23.13
C PRO A 305 7.25 -4.67 -23.74
N GLU A 306 6.94 -5.95 -23.95
CA GLU A 306 5.65 -6.39 -24.49
C GLU A 306 4.49 -6.07 -23.53
N GLN A 307 4.64 -6.39 -22.24
CA GLN A 307 3.66 -6.06 -21.22
C GLN A 307 3.55 -4.54 -21.02
N ALA A 308 4.68 -3.84 -21.06
CA ALA A 308 4.73 -2.41 -20.94
C ALA A 308 4.02 -1.68 -22.07
N SER A 309 4.10 -2.19 -23.31
CA SER A 309 3.41 -1.62 -24.48
C SER A 309 1.89 -1.61 -24.34
N VAL A 310 1.33 -2.64 -23.70
CA VAL A 310 -0.11 -2.73 -23.39
C VAL A 310 -0.48 -2.13 -22.02
N GLY A 311 0.42 -1.39 -21.37
CA GLY A 311 0.19 -0.73 -20.08
C GLY A 311 0.13 -1.69 -18.88
N SER A 312 0.48 -2.96 -19.06
CA SER A 312 0.60 -3.93 -17.96
C SER A 312 1.94 -3.78 -17.25
N GLU A 313 1.98 -4.07 -15.96
CA GLU A 313 3.20 -4.01 -15.17
C GLU A 313 3.39 -5.23 -14.31
N LYS A 314 4.59 -5.73 -14.30
CA LYS A 314 5.09 -6.70 -13.35
C LYS A 314 5.60 -5.99 -12.09
N SER A 315 5.52 -6.67 -10.96
CA SER A 315 5.96 -6.11 -9.67
C SER A 315 7.38 -6.62 -9.36
N PRO A 316 8.43 -5.80 -9.56
CA PRO A 316 9.81 -6.25 -9.36
C PRO A 316 10.14 -6.55 -7.90
N GLY A 317 9.51 -5.81 -6.97
CA GLY A 317 9.84 -5.87 -5.56
C GLY A 317 11.17 -5.22 -5.20
N ILE A 318 11.39 -5.05 -3.90
CA ILE A 318 12.57 -4.35 -3.36
C ILE A 318 13.89 -5.04 -3.73
N VAL A 319 13.89 -6.38 -3.83
CA VAL A 319 15.11 -7.17 -4.14
C VAL A 319 15.55 -6.93 -5.57
N ALA A 320 14.63 -7.08 -6.54
CA ALA A 320 14.95 -6.85 -7.94
C ALA A 320 15.31 -5.39 -8.19
N GLU A 321 14.53 -4.44 -7.64
CA GLU A 321 14.80 -3.01 -7.79
C GLU A 321 16.22 -2.66 -7.33
N GLY A 322 16.65 -3.16 -6.18
CA GLY A 322 18.00 -2.95 -5.68
C GLY A 322 19.06 -3.62 -6.55
N TYR A 323 18.84 -4.89 -6.92
CA TYR A 323 19.82 -5.64 -7.70
C TYR A 323 20.04 -5.07 -9.11
N VAL A 324 18.96 -4.73 -9.82
CA VAL A 324 19.08 -4.17 -11.17
C VAL A 324 19.71 -2.79 -11.18
N SER A 325 19.64 -2.06 -10.06
CA SER A 325 20.29 -0.76 -9.94
C SER A 325 21.81 -0.88 -9.90
N TRP A 326 22.37 -1.67 -8.98
CA TRP A 326 23.81 -1.80 -8.74
C TRP A 326 24.21 -3.15 -8.14
N GLY A 327 23.49 -4.22 -8.38
CA GLY A 327 23.77 -5.53 -7.79
C GLY A 327 23.56 -5.55 -6.27
N TYR A 328 24.42 -6.23 -5.54
CA TYR A 328 24.35 -6.33 -4.08
C TYR A 328 24.45 -4.96 -3.37
N PRO A 329 25.36 -4.06 -3.72
CA PRO A 329 25.36 -2.70 -3.18
C PRO A 329 24.03 -1.98 -3.38
N GLY A 330 23.38 -2.13 -4.52
CA GLY A 330 22.06 -1.56 -4.79
C GLY A 330 20.99 -2.09 -3.86
N ILE A 331 20.97 -3.41 -3.58
CA ILE A 331 20.05 -4.01 -2.60
C ILE A 331 20.25 -3.39 -1.21
N ILE A 332 21.50 -3.25 -0.76
CA ILE A 332 21.84 -2.67 0.53
C ILE A 332 21.34 -1.22 0.59
N ILE A 333 21.67 -0.40 -0.40
CA ILE A 333 21.28 1.02 -0.45
C ILE A 333 19.76 1.17 -0.42
N VAL A 334 19.04 0.43 -1.27
CA VAL A 334 17.56 0.50 -1.33
C VAL A 334 16.93 0.06 -0.01
N SER A 335 17.41 -1.03 0.58
CA SER A 335 16.91 -1.55 1.87
C SER A 335 17.14 -0.56 3.00
N PHE A 336 18.33 0.04 3.10
CA PHE A 336 18.65 1.03 4.12
C PHE A 336 17.86 2.33 3.92
N ALA A 337 17.76 2.84 2.68
CA ALA A 337 16.97 4.03 2.37
C ALA A 337 15.48 3.82 2.74
N PHE A 338 14.93 2.68 2.38
CA PHE A 338 13.53 2.34 2.69
C PHE A 338 13.29 2.25 4.20
N MET A 339 14.08 1.46 4.91
CA MET A 339 13.92 1.32 6.37
C MET A 339 14.23 2.62 7.12
N GLY A 340 15.21 3.41 6.66
CA GLY A 340 15.50 4.73 7.20
C GLY A 340 14.32 5.67 7.05
N LEU A 341 13.70 5.70 5.87
CA LEU A 341 12.47 6.48 5.62
C LEU A 341 11.32 6.02 6.52
N LEU A 342 11.07 4.71 6.62
CA LEU A 342 10.00 4.18 7.47
C LEU A 342 10.25 4.49 8.95
N SER A 343 11.49 4.39 9.41
CA SER A 343 11.86 4.71 10.80
C SER A 343 11.72 6.21 11.08
N PHE A 344 12.09 7.07 10.14
CA PHE A 344 11.88 8.51 10.23
C PHE A 344 10.38 8.86 10.29
N VAL A 345 9.59 8.26 9.42
CA VAL A 345 8.12 8.42 9.41
C VAL A 345 7.53 7.91 10.72
N GLN A 346 7.98 6.76 11.21
CA GLN A 346 7.54 6.20 12.49
C GLN A 346 7.86 7.13 13.66
N ALA A 347 9.06 7.69 13.70
CA ALA A 347 9.44 8.65 14.72
C ALA A 347 8.60 9.95 14.68
N ARG A 348 8.14 10.37 13.52
CA ARG A 348 7.14 11.44 13.35
C ARG A 348 5.79 11.04 13.88
N PHE A 349 5.36 9.82 13.53
CA PHE A 349 4.10 9.24 13.97
C PHE A 349 3.99 9.16 15.50
N ASP A 350 5.02 8.69 16.18
CA ASP A 350 5.03 8.50 17.65
C ASP A 350 4.89 9.81 18.43
N ARG A 351 5.07 10.96 17.77
CA ARG A 351 4.90 12.30 18.35
C ARG A 351 3.51 12.88 18.21
N LEU A 352 2.68 12.28 17.35
CA LEU A 352 1.30 12.73 17.20
C LEU A 352 0.52 12.35 18.46
N LYS A 353 0.21 13.36 19.28
CA LYS A 353 -0.55 13.17 20.53
C LYS A 353 -2.03 12.92 20.27
N ASP A 354 -2.56 13.49 19.18
CA ASP A 354 -3.95 13.28 18.77
C ASP A 354 -4.09 11.88 18.16
N PRO A 355 -4.87 10.97 18.78
CA PRO A 355 -5.03 9.60 18.31
C PRO A 355 -5.57 9.52 16.89
N LEU A 356 -6.45 10.47 16.51
CA LEU A 356 -7.07 10.49 15.21
C LEU A 356 -6.09 10.94 14.13
N ALA A 357 -5.34 12.04 14.38
CA ALA A 357 -4.27 12.47 13.49
C ALA A 357 -3.23 11.37 13.29
N ALA A 358 -2.89 10.66 14.36
CA ALA A 358 -1.98 9.54 14.33
C ALA A 358 -2.53 8.36 13.52
N ALA A 359 -3.81 8.01 13.70
CA ALA A 359 -4.46 6.93 12.95
C ALA A 359 -4.49 7.23 11.44
N LEU A 360 -4.85 8.46 11.06
CA LEU A 360 -4.85 8.88 9.66
C LEU A 360 -3.44 8.98 9.06
N PHE A 361 -2.45 9.40 9.85
CA PHE A 361 -1.07 9.40 9.39
C PHE A 361 -0.55 7.97 9.15
N ALA A 362 -0.90 7.00 10.01
CA ALA A 362 -0.60 5.60 9.80
C ALA A 362 -1.27 5.08 8.51
N ALA A 363 -2.51 5.49 8.26
CA ALA A 363 -3.25 5.13 7.06
C ALA A 363 -2.53 5.56 5.76
N VAL A 364 -1.79 6.67 5.76
CA VAL A 364 -1.00 7.11 4.60
C VAL A 364 0.18 6.16 4.33
N PHE A 365 0.92 5.78 5.37
CA PHE A 365 2.22 5.13 5.19
C PHE A 365 2.19 3.60 5.27
N VAL A 366 1.15 3.00 5.87
CA VAL A 366 1.01 1.54 5.92
C VAL A 366 0.88 0.91 4.53
N PRO A 367 0.05 1.42 3.60
CA PRO A 367 0.02 0.91 2.23
C PRO A 367 1.37 1.05 1.52
N TYR A 368 2.09 2.16 1.73
CA TYR A 368 3.41 2.35 1.15
C TYR A 368 4.41 1.31 1.64
N THR A 369 4.35 0.96 2.93
CA THR A 369 5.23 -0.09 3.49
C THR A 369 5.04 -1.43 2.77
N TYR A 370 3.78 -1.84 2.55
CA TYR A 370 3.46 -3.03 1.79
C TYR A 370 3.88 -2.93 0.32
N MET A 371 3.52 -1.82 -0.33
CA MET A 371 3.79 -1.59 -1.75
C MET A 371 5.30 -1.47 -2.02
N GLY A 372 6.06 -0.80 -1.15
CA GLY A 372 7.50 -0.67 -1.29
C GLY A 372 8.23 -2.01 -1.30
N VAL A 373 7.84 -2.93 -0.41
CA VAL A 373 8.42 -4.28 -0.42
C VAL A 373 8.01 -5.07 -1.67
N ARG A 374 6.73 -4.96 -2.07
CA ARG A 374 6.15 -5.77 -3.12
C ARG A 374 6.47 -5.27 -4.54
N THR A 375 6.47 -3.96 -4.76
CA THR A 375 6.55 -3.39 -6.11
C THR A 375 7.81 -2.58 -6.35
N GLY A 376 8.57 -2.30 -5.29
CA GLY A 376 9.74 -1.45 -5.29
C GLY A 376 9.52 -0.15 -4.52
N VAL A 377 10.61 0.44 -4.08
CA VAL A 377 10.64 1.60 -3.17
C VAL A 377 10.52 2.91 -3.93
N PHE A 378 11.20 2.98 -5.08
CA PHE A 378 11.29 4.18 -5.90
C PHE A 378 10.34 4.11 -7.10
N GLY A 379 10.03 5.27 -7.66
CA GLY A 379 9.24 5.34 -8.87
C GLY A 379 7.77 5.63 -8.64
N LYS A 380 6.91 5.17 -9.56
CA LYS A 380 5.49 5.58 -9.64
C LYS A 380 4.65 5.19 -8.42
N HIS A 381 5.07 4.20 -7.63
CA HIS A 381 4.34 3.76 -6.43
C HIS A 381 4.39 4.76 -5.28
N LEU A 382 5.32 5.71 -5.33
CA LEU A 382 5.34 6.86 -4.42
C LEU A 382 4.26 7.90 -4.73
N VAL A 383 3.80 7.96 -5.98
CA VAL A 383 2.81 8.97 -6.41
C VAL A 383 1.51 8.90 -5.60
N PRO A 384 0.84 7.74 -5.44
CA PRO A 384 -0.33 7.63 -4.58
C PRO A 384 -0.07 8.09 -3.14
N VAL A 385 1.10 7.76 -2.59
CA VAL A 385 1.46 8.13 -1.21
C VAL A 385 1.56 9.64 -1.05
N ILE A 386 2.19 10.31 -2.04
CA ILE A 386 2.29 11.76 -2.05
C ILE A 386 0.89 12.40 -2.07
N PHE A 387 -0.01 11.89 -2.93
CA PHE A 387 -1.38 12.42 -3.01
C PHE A 387 -2.18 12.16 -1.73
N ILE A 388 -2.16 10.95 -1.19
CA ILE A 388 -2.83 10.64 0.08
C ILE A 388 -2.24 11.50 1.23
N TYR A 389 -0.94 11.76 1.21
CA TYR A 389 -0.32 12.64 2.20
C TYR A 389 -0.77 14.10 2.04
N LEU A 390 -0.93 14.59 0.82
CA LEU A 390 -1.50 15.91 0.55
C LEU A 390 -2.97 15.99 1.03
N GLU A 391 -3.78 14.96 0.76
CA GLU A 391 -5.14 14.84 1.27
C GLU A 391 -5.17 14.87 2.81
N TYR A 392 -4.25 14.15 3.45
CA TYR A 392 -4.07 14.21 4.90
C TYR A 392 -3.76 15.64 5.37
N LEU A 393 -2.84 16.33 4.73
CA LEU A 393 -2.49 17.71 5.09
C LEU A 393 -3.67 18.67 4.91
N VAL A 394 -4.42 18.55 3.82
CA VAL A 394 -5.64 19.32 3.56
C VAL A 394 -6.69 19.05 4.63
N ALA A 395 -6.97 17.77 4.91
CA ALA A 395 -7.94 17.37 5.93
C ALA A 395 -7.56 17.93 7.31
N MET A 396 -6.28 17.84 7.70
CA MET A 396 -5.81 18.39 8.96
C MET A 396 -5.88 19.92 9.03
N ARG A 397 -5.67 20.63 7.91
CA ARG A 397 -5.84 22.10 7.86
C ARG A 397 -7.31 22.49 7.96
N LEU A 398 -8.20 21.86 7.20
CA LEU A 398 -9.63 22.13 7.23
C LEU A 398 -10.24 21.85 8.62
N ALA A 399 -9.82 20.74 9.23
CA ALA A 399 -10.23 20.44 10.59
C ALA A 399 -9.82 21.52 11.61
N ARG A 400 -8.62 22.10 11.47
CA ARG A 400 -8.14 23.21 12.31
C ARG A 400 -8.91 24.51 12.07
N LEU A 401 -9.26 24.81 10.83
CA LEU A 401 -10.08 25.98 10.48
C LEU A 401 -11.49 25.87 11.04
N GLY A 402 -12.15 24.71 10.91
CA GLY A 402 -13.47 24.46 11.49
C GLY A 402 -13.51 24.62 13.01
N LEU A 403 -12.40 24.36 13.72
CA LEU A 403 -12.30 24.60 15.16
C LEU A 403 -12.20 26.11 15.50
N ARG A 404 -11.57 26.91 14.65
CA ARG A 404 -11.43 28.37 14.86
C ARG A 404 -12.74 29.11 14.61
N LEU A 405 -13.59 28.60 13.73
CA LEU A 405 -14.87 29.19 13.37
C LEU A 405 -16.00 28.86 14.36
N ARG A 406 -15.80 27.93 15.27
CA ARG A 406 -16.77 27.74 16.37
C ARG A 406 -16.67 28.92 17.32
N PRO A 407 -17.76 29.71 17.52
CA PRO A 407 -17.77 30.73 18.55
C PRO A 407 -17.40 30.04 19.87
N ARG A 408 -16.45 30.59 20.61
CA ARG A 408 -16.25 30.20 22.00
C ARG A 408 -17.61 30.35 22.65
N ALA A 409 -18.24 29.22 22.97
CA ALA A 409 -19.41 29.23 23.83
C ALA A 409 -19.01 30.05 25.05
N GLY A 410 -19.59 31.23 25.14
CA GLY A 410 -19.26 32.18 26.18
C GLY A 410 -19.33 31.45 27.52
N ASN A 411 -18.40 31.69 28.41
CA ASN A 411 -18.53 31.41 29.81
C ASN A 411 -19.82 32.10 30.27
N ILE A 412 -20.96 31.45 30.09
CA ILE A 412 -22.15 31.77 30.87
C ILE A 412 -21.78 31.30 32.26
N ARG A 413 -21.22 32.23 33.07
CA ARG A 413 -21.16 32.06 34.52
C ARG A 413 -22.64 31.92 34.94
N PRO A 414 -23.01 30.85 35.62
CA PRO A 414 -24.27 30.87 36.36
C PRO A 414 -24.07 31.89 37.50
N ASP A 415 -24.84 32.94 37.48
CA ASP A 415 -25.04 33.82 38.61
C ASP A 415 -25.70 33.06 39.76
#